data_44e772db828a209239203295d2cc01c2
#
_entry.id   44e772db828a209239203295d2cc01c2
#
_cell.length_a   1.000
_cell.length_b   1.000
_cell.length_c   1.000
_cell.angle_alpha   90.00
_cell.angle_beta   90.00
_cell.angle_gamma   90.00
#
_symmetry.space_group_name_H-M   'P 1'
#
loop_
_entity.id
_entity.type
_entity.pdbx_description
1 polymer ?
#
loop_
_entity_poly.entity_id
_entity_poly.type
_entity_poly.pdbx_seq_one_letter_code
_entity_poly.pdbx_strand_id
1 'polypeptide(L)'
;MRPTETILQFLDRINQRDVNKLAELMSEDHRFVDSLGQTVQGRDKMRAGWQGYFTFCPDYWVSHEEIFEDGNRVAVFGSAGGTIAVSGNLLPENKWRANTAWLAVVENGLVKEWRVYADNKPVYDILARSKAVPQA
;
A
#
# COMPACT_ATOMS: atom_id res chain seq x y z
N MET A 1 -6.88 -18.76 11.90
CA MET A 1 -5.64 -17.97 11.71
C MET A 1 -5.78 -16.67 12.47
N ARG A 2 -4.76 -16.31 13.23
CA ARG A 2 -4.79 -15.07 14.02
C ARG A 2 -4.71 -13.86 13.08
N PRO A 3 -5.31 -12.72 13.47
CA PRO A 3 -5.25 -11.51 12.64
C PRO A 3 -3.84 -11.10 12.23
N THR A 4 -2.87 -11.19 13.13
CA THR A 4 -1.46 -10.87 12.82
C THR A 4 -0.94 -11.75 11.68
N GLU A 5 -1.26 -13.04 11.68
CA GLU A 5 -0.82 -13.95 10.61
C GLU A 5 -1.40 -13.56 9.26
N THR A 6 -2.68 -13.18 9.24
CA THR A 6 -3.31 -12.67 8.02
C THR A 6 -2.59 -11.43 7.50
N ILE A 7 -2.23 -10.51 8.39
CA ILE A 7 -1.56 -9.27 7.99
C ILE A 7 -0.13 -9.52 7.52
N LEU A 8 0.60 -10.44 8.16
CA LEU A 8 1.92 -10.82 7.68
C LEU A 8 1.87 -11.38 6.25
N GLN A 9 0.84 -12.19 5.95
CA GLN A 9 0.64 -12.68 4.59
C GLN A 9 0.26 -11.54 3.64
N PHE A 10 -0.56 -10.61 4.09
CA PHE A 10 -0.98 -9.46 3.28
C PHE A 10 0.23 -8.60 2.88
N LEU A 11 1.10 -8.30 3.85
CA LEU A 11 2.35 -7.56 3.60
C LEU A 11 3.26 -8.31 2.63
N ASP A 12 3.39 -9.61 2.80
CA ASP A 12 4.21 -10.44 1.92
C ASP A 12 3.69 -10.42 0.49
N ARG A 13 2.37 -10.49 0.30
CA ARG A 13 1.76 -10.44 -1.03
C ARG A 13 1.89 -9.06 -1.67
N ILE A 14 1.88 -7.98 -0.88
CA ILE A 14 2.22 -6.65 -1.38
C ILE A 14 3.64 -6.65 -1.95
N ASN A 15 4.59 -7.22 -1.21
CA ASN A 15 5.99 -7.27 -1.63
C ASN A 15 6.21 -8.16 -2.85
N GLN A 16 5.39 -9.17 -3.04
CA GLN A 16 5.40 -10.01 -4.24
C GLN A 16 4.76 -9.31 -5.43
N ARG A 17 3.98 -8.25 -5.17
CA ARG A 17 3.24 -7.50 -6.20
C ARG A 17 2.30 -8.39 -7.02
N ASP A 18 1.75 -9.40 -6.37
CA ASP A 18 0.78 -10.32 -6.97
C ASP A 18 -0.63 -9.84 -6.61
N VAL A 19 -1.24 -9.11 -7.52
CA VAL A 19 -2.54 -8.45 -7.28
C VAL A 19 -3.64 -9.46 -7.00
N ASN A 20 -3.64 -10.58 -7.71
CA ASN A 20 -4.68 -11.59 -7.52
C ASN A 20 -4.56 -12.29 -6.16
N LYS A 21 -3.35 -12.65 -5.75
CA LYS A 21 -3.11 -13.24 -4.42
C LYS A 21 -3.40 -12.25 -3.31
N LEU A 22 -3.07 -10.98 -3.52
CA LEU A 22 -3.38 -9.93 -2.57
C LEU A 22 -4.90 -9.80 -2.38
N ALA A 23 -5.64 -9.78 -3.47
CA ALA A 23 -7.11 -9.68 -3.44
C ALA A 23 -7.76 -10.89 -2.76
N GLU A 24 -7.16 -12.08 -2.86
CA GLU A 24 -7.66 -13.27 -2.17
C GLU A 24 -7.73 -13.11 -0.65
N LEU A 25 -6.88 -12.24 -0.08
CA LEU A 25 -6.92 -11.94 1.35
C LEU A 25 -7.88 -10.81 1.72
N MET A 26 -8.54 -10.20 0.76
CA MET A 26 -9.50 -9.14 1.00
C MET A 26 -10.91 -9.71 1.14
N SER A 27 -11.69 -9.17 2.09
CA SER A 27 -13.12 -9.46 2.12
C SER A 27 -13.80 -8.81 0.92
N GLU A 28 -14.98 -9.30 0.56
CA GLU A 28 -15.74 -8.74 -0.57
C GLU A 28 -16.05 -7.27 -0.35
N ASP A 29 -16.34 -6.88 0.90
CA ASP A 29 -16.62 -5.51 1.31
C ASP A 29 -15.37 -4.75 1.78
N HIS A 30 -14.19 -5.20 1.38
CA HIS A 30 -12.91 -4.60 1.76
C HIS A 30 -12.90 -3.09 1.55
N ARG A 31 -12.35 -2.39 2.52
CA ARG A 31 -12.27 -0.94 2.51
C ARG A 31 -10.80 -0.51 2.62
N PHE A 32 -10.36 0.31 1.69
CA PHE A 32 -9.04 0.94 1.74
C PHE A 32 -9.20 2.40 2.10
N VAL A 33 -8.38 2.89 3.04
CA VAL A 33 -8.35 4.31 3.40
C VAL A 33 -6.91 4.80 3.22
N ASP A 34 -6.72 5.76 2.35
CA ASP A 34 -5.41 6.32 2.09
C ASP A 34 -4.99 7.34 3.17
N SER A 35 -3.77 7.86 3.08
CA SER A 35 -3.23 8.80 4.08
C SER A 35 -3.92 10.16 4.08
N LEU A 36 -4.73 10.47 3.09
CA LEU A 36 -5.56 11.68 3.03
C LEU A 36 -6.96 11.43 3.58
N GLY A 37 -7.26 10.20 4.01
CA GLY A 37 -8.57 9.82 4.49
C GLY A 37 -9.57 9.48 3.39
N GLN A 38 -9.13 9.40 2.14
CA GLN A 38 -9.98 9.00 1.02
C GLN A 38 -10.18 7.49 1.02
N THR A 39 -11.39 7.06 0.69
CA THR A 39 -11.81 5.66 0.82
C THR A 39 -12.12 5.05 -0.55
N VAL A 40 -11.68 3.81 -0.73
CA VAL A 40 -12.11 2.94 -1.83
C VAL A 40 -12.81 1.73 -1.21
N GLN A 41 -14.02 1.46 -1.65
CA GLN A 41 -14.86 0.39 -1.13
C GLN A 41 -14.99 -0.73 -2.16
N GLY A 42 -14.70 -1.96 -1.71
CA GLY A 42 -14.89 -3.16 -2.50
C GLY A 42 -13.60 -3.82 -2.97
N ARG A 43 -13.57 -5.15 -2.88
CA ARG A 43 -12.40 -5.96 -3.25
C ARG A 43 -11.98 -5.76 -4.71
N ASP A 44 -12.94 -5.76 -5.63
CA ASP A 44 -12.62 -5.65 -7.06
C ASP A 44 -12.07 -4.27 -7.41
N LYS A 45 -12.60 -3.22 -6.78
CA LYS A 45 -12.07 -1.87 -6.95
C LYS A 45 -10.64 -1.77 -6.42
N MET A 46 -10.35 -2.42 -5.29
CA MET A 46 -9.00 -2.40 -4.74
C MET A 46 -8.04 -3.31 -5.50
N ARG A 47 -8.51 -4.38 -6.11
CA ARG A 47 -7.67 -5.14 -7.05
C ARG A 47 -7.20 -4.23 -8.17
N ALA A 48 -8.10 -3.48 -8.78
CA ALA A 48 -7.76 -2.50 -9.82
C ALA A 48 -6.86 -1.39 -9.28
N GLY A 49 -7.13 -0.92 -8.07
CA GLY A 49 -6.31 0.09 -7.40
C GLY A 49 -4.87 -0.34 -7.21
N TRP A 50 -4.64 -1.56 -6.71
CA TRP A 50 -3.30 -2.10 -6.55
C TRP A 50 -2.61 -2.31 -7.90
N GLN A 51 -3.34 -2.78 -8.91
CA GLN A 51 -2.78 -2.92 -10.25
C GLN A 51 -2.27 -1.59 -10.78
N GLY A 52 -3.05 -0.53 -10.62
CA GLY A 52 -2.63 0.83 -10.99
C GLY A 52 -1.44 1.32 -10.19
N TYR A 53 -1.43 1.04 -8.88
CA TYR A 53 -0.32 1.45 -8.02
C TYR A 53 0.98 0.76 -8.39
N PHE A 54 0.97 -0.53 -8.70
CA PHE A 54 2.15 -1.26 -9.12
C PHE A 54 2.63 -0.86 -10.52
N THR A 55 1.76 -0.25 -11.34
CA THR A 55 2.17 0.39 -12.59
C THR A 55 2.86 1.72 -12.31
N PHE A 56 2.32 2.49 -11.36
CA PHE A 56 2.87 3.77 -10.91
C PHE A 56 4.21 3.60 -10.18
N CYS A 57 4.33 2.58 -9.35
CA CYS A 57 5.51 2.29 -8.55
C CYS A 57 5.83 0.79 -8.63
N PRO A 58 6.51 0.33 -9.70
CA PRO A 58 6.66 -1.10 -9.98
C PRO A 58 7.52 -1.86 -8.97
N ASP A 59 8.39 -1.18 -8.26
CA ASP A 59 9.26 -1.74 -7.24
C ASP A 59 8.80 -1.44 -5.82
N TYR A 60 7.50 -1.11 -5.64
CA TYR A 60 6.94 -0.80 -4.33
C TYR A 60 7.20 -1.93 -3.34
N TRP A 61 7.62 -1.55 -2.14
CA TRP A 61 7.89 -2.46 -1.04
C TRP A 61 7.37 -1.90 0.26
N VAL A 62 7.07 -2.79 1.18
CA VAL A 62 6.71 -2.47 2.57
C VAL A 62 7.59 -3.27 3.50
N SER A 63 7.93 -2.68 4.65
CA SER A 63 8.71 -3.33 5.69
C SER A 63 8.07 -3.02 7.03
N HIS A 64 7.95 -4.04 7.88
CA HIS A 64 7.40 -3.85 9.22
C HIS A 64 8.50 -3.97 10.27
N GLU A 65 8.42 -3.14 11.29
CA GLU A 65 9.31 -3.16 12.44
C GLU A 65 8.58 -3.63 13.68
N GLU A 66 7.34 -3.15 13.87
CA GLU A 66 6.52 -3.50 15.03
C GLU A 66 5.10 -3.82 14.58
N ILE A 67 4.51 -4.83 15.20
CA ILE A 67 3.13 -5.24 14.96
C ILE A 67 2.44 -5.43 16.29
N PHE A 68 1.25 -4.86 16.43
CA PHE A 68 0.42 -4.99 17.63
C PHE A 68 -0.97 -5.49 17.23
N GLU A 69 -1.47 -6.47 17.97
CA GLU A 69 -2.78 -7.04 17.75
C GLU A 69 -3.69 -6.77 18.95
N ASP A 70 -4.89 -6.28 18.69
CA ASP A 70 -5.92 -6.08 19.69
C ASP A 70 -7.26 -6.53 19.10
N GLY A 71 -7.71 -7.70 19.51
CA GLY A 71 -8.91 -8.31 18.93
C GLY A 71 -8.76 -8.56 17.45
N ASN A 72 -9.63 -7.97 16.64
CA ASN A 72 -9.59 -8.10 15.19
C ASN A 72 -8.78 -6.96 14.52
N ARG A 73 -8.12 -6.12 15.29
CA ARG A 73 -7.33 -5.01 14.80
C ARG A 73 -5.86 -5.30 14.88
N VAL A 74 -5.13 -4.94 13.83
CA VAL A 74 -3.69 -5.10 13.77
C VAL A 74 -3.07 -3.77 13.35
N ALA A 75 -2.17 -3.24 14.18
CA ALA A 75 -1.40 -2.04 13.86
C ALA A 75 0.01 -2.44 13.46
N VAL A 76 0.49 -1.91 12.34
CA VAL A 76 1.83 -2.19 11.82
C VAL A 76 2.58 -0.87 11.70
N PHE A 77 3.81 -0.84 12.20
CA PHE A 77 4.70 0.31 12.10
C PHE A 77 5.95 -0.09 11.34
N GLY A 78 6.32 0.69 10.34
CA GLY A 78 7.49 0.38 9.54
C GLY A 78 7.76 1.44 8.50
N SER A 79 8.07 1.01 7.30
CA SER A 79 8.37 1.91 6.19
C SER A 79 7.85 1.34 4.88
N ALA A 80 7.70 2.21 3.91
CA ALA A 80 7.34 1.86 2.55
C ALA A 80 8.18 2.69 1.60
N GLY A 81 8.38 2.20 0.40
CA GLY A 81 9.16 2.92 -0.59
C GLY A 81 9.08 2.29 -1.96
N GLY A 82 9.82 2.88 -2.86
CA GLY A 82 9.89 2.43 -4.24
C GLY A 82 10.36 3.55 -5.15
N THR A 83 10.14 3.39 -6.42
CA THR A 83 10.50 4.38 -7.43
C THR A 83 9.29 4.69 -8.29
N ILE A 84 8.94 5.98 -8.40
CA ILE A 84 7.84 6.40 -9.27
C ILE A 84 8.31 6.28 -10.72
N ALA A 85 7.60 5.48 -11.52
CA ALA A 85 7.93 5.24 -12.92
C ALA A 85 7.59 6.45 -13.78
N VAL A 86 8.50 6.78 -14.71
CA VAL A 86 8.26 7.77 -15.75
C VAL A 86 8.41 7.07 -17.09
N SER A 87 7.33 6.95 -17.83
CA SER A 87 7.30 6.20 -19.10
C SER A 87 7.89 4.78 -18.95
N GLY A 88 7.56 4.12 -17.83
CA GLY A 88 8.06 2.78 -17.52
C GLY A 88 9.49 2.72 -16.99
N ASN A 89 10.19 3.84 -16.89
CA ASN A 89 11.57 3.89 -16.41
C ASN A 89 11.64 4.24 -14.92
N LEU A 90 12.52 3.54 -14.19
CA LEU A 90 12.78 3.77 -12.78
C LEU A 90 14.05 4.62 -12.63
N LEU A 91 13.86 5.93 -12.58
CA LEU A 91 14.97 6.87 -12.45
C LEU A 91 15.37 7.02 -10.98
N PRO A 92 16.69 7.04 -10.65
CA PRO A 92 17.13 7.14 -9.25
C PRO A 92 16.59 8.36 -8.52
N GLU A 93 16.41 9.49 -9.19
CA GLU A 93 15.85 10.71 -8.59
C GLU A 93 14.38 10.58 -8.20
N ASN A 94 13.68 9.56 -8.68
CA ASN A 94 12.28 9.30 -8.35
C ASN A 94 12.12 8.21 -7.28
N LYS A 95 13.22 7.78 -6.67
CA LYS A 95 13.20 6.86 -5.56
C LYS A 95 12.78 7.58 -4.29
N TRP A 96 11.93 6.92 -3.50
CA TRP A 96 11.40 7.49 -2.27
C TRP A 96 11.29 6.44 -1.17
N ARG A 97 11.23 6.93 0.06
CA ARG A 97 10.96 6.12 1.25
C ARG A 97 10.21 6.99 2.24
N ALA A 98 9.26 6.40 2.96
CA ALA A 98 8.49 7.08 4.00
C ALA A 98 8.29 6.17 5.20
N ASN A 99 8.39 6.73 6.40
CA ASN A 99 7.92 6.05 7.59
C ASN A 99 6.41 5.90 7.48
N THR A 100 5.91 4.72 7.77
CA THR A 100 4.52 4.39 7.49
C THR A 100 3.95 3.56 8.61
N ALA A 101 2.68 3.77 8.91
CA ALA A 101 1.91 2.90 9.78
C ALA A 101 0.64 2.46 9.05
N TRP A 102 0.18 1.27 9.38
CA TRP A 102 -1.05 0.73 8.83
C TRP A 102 -1.93 0.23 9.96
N LEU A 103 -3.23 0.44 9.83
CA LEU A 103 -4.21 -0.15 10.73
C LEU A 103 -5.13 -1.05 9.91
N ALA A 104 -5.19 -2.31 10.30
CA ALA A 104 -6.01 -3.29 9.62
C ALA A 104 -7.14 -3.79 10.52
N VAL A 105 -8.26 -4.11 9.90
CA VAL A 105 -9.34 -4.86 10.53
C VAL A 105 -9.41 -6.20 9.80
N VAL A 106 -9.34 -7.30 10.56
CA VAL A 106 -9.35 -8.65 10.02
C VAL A 106 -10.58 -9.38 10.56
N GLU A 107 -11.37 -9.95 9.67
CA GLU A 107 -12.53 -10.77 10.03
C GLU A 107 -12.51 -12.07 9.22
N ASN A 108 -12.67 -13.20 9.90
CA ASN A 108 -12.71 -14.52 9.25
C ASN A 108 -11.49 -14.80 8.37
N GLY A 109 -10.31 -14.36 8.81
CA GLY A 109 -9.06 -14.56 8.07
C GLY A 109 -8.91 -13.68 6.83
N LEU A 110 -9.75 -12.67 6.65
CA LEU A 110 -9.71 -11.75 5.53
C LEU A 110 -9.53 -10.31 6.00
N VAL A 111 -8.84 -9.50 5.21
CA VAL A 111 -8.63 -8.09 5.51
C VAL A 111 -9.87 -7.31 5.09
N LYS A 112 -10.61 -6.84 6.08
CA LYS A 112 -11.81 -6.04 5.87
C LYS A 112 -11.48 -4.57 5.65
N GLU A 113 -10.47 -4.05 6.37
CA GLU A 113 -10.02 -2.67 6.21
C GLU A 113 -8.51 -2.62 6.24
N TRP A 114 -7.96 -1.82 5.34
CA TRP A 114 -6.53 -1.50 5.28
C TRP A 114 -6.39 0.02 5.22
N ARG A 115 -5.85 0.60 6.28
CA ARG A 115 -5.75 2.04 6.44
C ARG A 115 -4.28 2.43 6.53
N VAL A 116 -3.90 3.47 5.78
CA VAL A 116 -2.52 3.94 5.68
C VAL A 116 -2.35 5.26 6.39
N TYR A 117 -1.28 5.38 7.16
CA TYR A 117 -0.81 6.63 7.78
C TYR A 117 0.63 6.83 7.33
N ALA A 118 0.87 7.80 6.47
CA ALA A 118 2.18 8.02 5.90
C ALA A 118 2.41 9.50 5.61
N ASP A 119 3.66 9.94 5.75
CA ASP A 119 4.07 11.22 5.23
C ASP A 119 4.45 11.05 3.76
N ASN A 120 3.56 11.43 2.88
CA ASN A 120 3.74 11.31 1.43
C ASN A 120 4.44 12.51 0.80
N LYS A 121 5.01 13.41 1.62
CA LYS A 121 5.73 14.57 1.07
C LYS A 121 6.79 14.16 0.03
N PRO A 122 7.63 13.14 0.26
CA PRO A 122 8.60 12.72 -0.74
C PRO A 122 7.97 12.36 -2.09
N VAL A 123 6.81 11.70 -2.07
CA VAL A 123 6.08 11.34 -3.28
C VAL A 123 5.54 12.58 -3.97
N TYR A 124 4.92 13.49 -3.21
CA TYR A 124 4.38 14.72 -3.76
C TYR A 124 5.47 15.61 -4.35
N ASP A 125 6.65 15.66 -3.73
CA ASP A 125 7.78 16.41 -4.25
C ASP A 125 8.23 15.88 -5.61
N ILE A 126 8.27 14.56 -5.77
CA ILE A 126 8.60 13.92 -7.05
C ILE A 126 7.54 14.26 -8.10
N LEU A 127 6.26 14.13 -7.75
CA LEU A 127 5.17 14.44 -8.67
C LEU A 127 5.17 15.91 -9.09
N ALA A 128 5.47 16.82 -8.16
CA ALA A 128 5.55 18.24 -8.45
C ALA A 128 6.69 18.56 -9.43
N ARG A 129 7.86 17.93 -9.26
CA ARG A 129 8.99 18.08 -10.18
C ARG A 129 8.64 17.58 -11.58
N SER A 130 7.95 16.42 -11.66
CA SER A 130 7.55 15.83 -12.93
C SER A 130 6.57 16.72 -13.68
N LYS A 131 5.66 17.40 -12.98
CA LYS A 131 4.72 18.34 -13.58
C LYS A 131 5.38 19.65 -13.96
N ALA A 132 6.43 20.06 -13.24
CA ALA A 132 7.16 21.29 -13.50
C ALA A 132 8.13 21.19 -14.68
N VAL A 133 8.47 19.98 -15.11
CA VAL A 133 9.34 19.78 -16.27
C VAL A 133 8.56 20.17 -17.54
N PRO A 134 9.07 21.12 -18.34
CA PRO A 134 8.40 21.49 -19.58
C PRO A 134 8.25 20.27 -20.48
N GLN A 135 7.05 20.08 -20.97
CA GLN A 135 6.80 19.06 -21.98
C GLN A 135 7.38 19.58 -23.30
N ALA A 136 8.45 18.96 -23.72
CA ALA A 136 9.04 19.30 -25.00
C ALA A 136 8.19 18.77 -26.14
#